data_9e862ae971fe2dafb8d89b2d31fd0b93
#
_entry.id   9e862ae971fe2dafb8d89b2d31fd0b93
#
_cell.length_a   1.000
_cell.length_b   1.000
_cell.length_c   1.000
_cell.angle_alpha   90.00
_cell.angle_beta   90.00
_cell.angle_gamma   90.00
#
_symmetry.space_group_name_H-M   'P 1'
#
loop_
_entity.id
_entity.type
_entity.pdbx_description
1 polymer ?
#
loop_
_entity_poly.entity_id
_entity_poly.type
_entity_poly.pdbx_seq_one_letter_code
_entity_poly.pdbx_strand_id
1 'polypeptide(L)'
;FLGAHTYPLAFKENHEAYIDSIINQMLPVIAEEKLADYIDVFCETGFFSPEEMELICKAGMRYGLKPKLHINQLNSIGGIQSAIKLNAVSVDHLETMTAEDIADLAASATIGTLLPTAAFFLRMQYQPARELIDKGCAIVLASDYNPGSSPSGNMNFVVALSCIQMKMLPEEAINAATIN
;
A
#
# COMPACT_ATOMS: atom_id res chain seq x y z
N PHE A 1 -4.85 5.56 -9.52
CA PHE A 1 -4.27 4.96 -10.73
C PHE A 1 -3.30 3.86 -10.31
N LEU A 2 -3.55 2.63 -10.77
CA LEU A 2 -2.82 1.41 -10.41
C LEU A 2 -1.97 0.84 -11.58
N GLY A 3 -1.52 1.65 -12.50
CA GLY A 3 -0.71 1.21 -13.64
C GLY A 3 0.63 0.58 -13.27
N ALA A 4 1.19 0.94 -12.11
CA ALA A 4 2.48 0.47 -11.62
C ALA A 4 2.37 -0.69 -10.61
N HIS A 5 1.58 -1.73 -10.92
CA HIS A 5 1.44 -2.92 -10.08
C HIS A 5 2.13 -4.16 -10.63
N THR A 6 2.40 -4.20 -11.93
CA THR A 6 3.18 -5.26 -12.57
C THR A 6 3.69 -4.76 -13.91
N TYR A 7 4.75 -5.37 -14.40
CA TYR A 7 5.24 -5.11 -15.74
C TYR A 7 4.46 -5.96 -16.75
N PRO A 8 3.83 -5.35 -17.78
CA PRO A 8 3.24 -6.11 -18.89
C PRO A 8 4.29 -6.97 -19.59
N LEU A 9 3.88 -8.10 -20.13
CA LEU A 9 4.80 -9.04 -20.81
C LEU A 9 5.70 -8.37 -21.85
N ALA A 10 5.16 -7.39 -22.59
CA ALA A 10 5.93 -6.64 -23.60
C ALA A 10 7.08 -5.80 -23.02
N PHE A 11 7.05 -5.49 -21.73
CA PHE A 11 8.04 -4.66 -21.04
C PHE A 11 8.87 -5.44 -20.01
N LYS A 12 8.70 -6.76 -19.91
CA LYS A 12 9.36 -7.58 -18.90
C LYS A 12 10.89 -7.45 -18.89
N GLU A 13 11.48 -7.26 -20.05
CA GLU A 13 12.92 -7.07 -20.23
C GLU A 13 13.34 -5.59 -20.37
N ASN A 14 12.37 -4.66 -20.23
CA ASN A 14 12.62 -3.22 -20.36
C ASN A 14 11.69 -2.43 -19.46
N HIS A 15 11.99 -2.45 -18.15
CA HIS A 15 11.23 -1.76 -17.11
C HIS A 15 11.19 -0.24 -17.34
N GLU A 16 12.34 0.33 -17.77
CA GLU A 16 12.46 1.77 -18.02
C GLU A 16 11.47 2.27 -19.07
N ALA A 17 11.28 1.52 -20.17
CA ALA A 17 10.31 1.87 -21.19
C ALA A 17 8.85 1.83 -20.68
N TYR A 18 8.53 0.95 -19.74
CA TYR A 18 7.20 0.93 -19.15
C TYR A 18 6.98 2.12 -18.21
N ILE A 19 7.96 2.44 -17.39
CA ILE A 19 7.94 3.60 -16.51
C ILE A 19 7.81 4.89 -17.34
N ASP A 20 8.56 4.99 -18.43
CA ASP A 20 8.44 6.12 -19.37
C ASP A 20 7.02 6.23 -19.95
N SER A 21 6.41 5.10 -20.34
CA SER A 21 5.02 5.06 -20.82
C SER A 21 4.03 5.53 -19.74
N ILE A 22 4.21 5.11 -18.48
CA ILE A 22 3.39 5.60 -17.35
C ILE A 22 3.53 7.13 -17.24
N ILE A 23 4.76 7.64 -17.21
CA ILE A 23 5.04 9.04 -16.92
C ILE A 23 4.65 9.96 -18.09
N ASN A 24 4.97 9.59 -19.32
CA ASN A 24 4.87 10.48 -20.46
C ASN A 24 3.65 10.22 -21.35
N GLN A 25 2.95 9.09 -21.18
CA GLN A 25 1.76 8.78 -21.97
C GLN A 25 0.50 8.66 -21.10
N MET A 26 0.54 7.88 -19.99
CA MET A 26 -0.65 7.61 -19.20
C MET A 26 -1.00 8.78 -18.26
N LEU A 27 -0.04 9.28 -17.47
CA LEU A 27 -0.29 10.34 -16.48
C LEU A 27 -0.84 11.62 -17.09
N PRO A 28 -0.36 12.13 -18.26
CA PRO A 28 -0.96 13.30 -18.88
C PRO A 28 -2.46 13.12 -19.20
N VAL A 29 -2.85 11.97 -19.75
CA VAL A 29 -4.25 11.67 -20.08
C VAL A 29 -5.10 11.55 -18.81
N ILE A 30 -4.59 10.84 -17.79
CA ILE A 30 -5.27 10.70 -16.49
C ILE A 30 -5.53 12.07 -15.86
N ALA A 31 -4.56 12.98 -15.95
CA ALA A 31 -4.69 14.33 -15.42
C ALA A 31 -5.67 15.18 -16.23
N GLU A 32 -5.60 15.16 -17.55
CA GLU A 32 -6.48 15.91 -18.46
C GLU A 32 -7.94 15.49 -18.27
N GLU A 33 -8.20 14.18 -18.21
CA GLU A 33 -9.54 13.62 -18.05
C GLU A 33 -10.00 13.52 -16.59
N LYS A 34 -9.14 13.87 -15.62
CA LYS A 34 -9.42 13.80 -14.16
C LYS A 34 -9.89 12.42 -13.71
N LEU A 35 -9.21 11.38 -14.15
CA LEU A 35 -9.60 9.98 -13.91
C LEU A 35 -9.17 9.43 -12.55
N ALA A 36 -8.30 10.12 -11.81
CA ALA A 36 -7.79 9.64 -10.54
C ALA A 36 -7.41 10.80 -9.59
N ASP A 37 -7.53 10.54 -8.29
CA ASP A 37 -7.06 11.41 -7.20
C ASP A 37 -5.73 10.92 -6.61
N TYR A 38 -5.43 9.62 -6.78
CA TYR A 38 -4.27 8.97 -6.19
C TYR A 38 -3.43 8.25 -7.26
N ILE A 39 -2.13 8.17 -6.97
CA ILE A 39 -1.18 7.33 -7.69
C ILE A 39 -0.71 6.21 -6.77
N ASP A 40 -0.72 4.99 -7.29
CA ASP A 40 -0.35 3.80 -6.57
C ASP A 40 0.76 3.04 -7.28
N VAL A 41 1.70 2.51 -6.49
CA VAL A 41 2.80 1.69 -6.97
C VAL A 41 2.95 0.49 -6.05
N PHE A 42 3.11 -0.69 -6.60
CA PHE A 42 3.48 -1.88 -5.87
C PHE A 42 5.00 -1.96 -5.72
N CYS A 43 5.50 -1.44 -4.60
CA CYS A 43 6.92 -1.43 -4.26
C CYS A 43 7.31 -2.73 -3.58
N GLU A 44 7.89 -3.66 -4.35
CA GLU A 44 8.16 -5.01 -3.89
C GLU A 44 9.27 -5.68 -4.72
N THR A 45 9.97 -6.64 -4.13
CA THR A 45 10.97 -7.46 -4.83
C THR A 45 10.37 -8.13 -6.07
N GLY A 46 10.96 -7.90 -7.23
CA GLY A 46 10.49 -8.45 -8.51
C GLY A 46 9.37 -7.64 -9.18
N PHE A 47 8.96 -6.54 -8.56
CA PHE A 47 8.04 -5.52 -9.09
C PHE A 47 8.76 -4.17 -9.19
N PHE A 48 8.27 -3.12 -8.56
CA PHE A 48 8.92 -1.81 -8.61
C PHE A 48 9.83 -1.60 -7.39
N SER A 49 11.04 -1.07 -7.63
CA SER A 49 11.97 -0.69 -6.57
C SER A 49 11.52 0.61 -5.88
N PRO A 50 12.07 0.94 -4.69
CA PRO A 50 11.82 2.23 -4.04
C PRO A 50 12.15 3.43 -4.92
N GLU A 51 13.23 3.36 -5.72
CA GLU A 51 13.65 4.42 -6.64
C GLU A 51 12.65 4.60 -7.80
N GLU A 52 12.19 3.49 -8.39
CA GLU A 52 11.18 3.49 -9.44
C GLU A 52 9.83 4.02 -8.91
N MET A 53 9.44 3.61 -7.71
CA MET A 53 8.26 4.14 -7.00
C MET A 53 8.38 5.65 -6.80
N GLU A 54 9.53 6.15 -6.30
CA GLU A 54 9.74 7.59 -6.13
C GLU A 54 9.63 8.35 -7.45
N LEU A 55 10.20 7.81 -8.52
CA LEU A 55 10.16 8.42 -9.85
C LEU A 55 8.73 8.56 -10.37
N ILE A 56 7.95 7.48 -10.31
CA ILE A 56 6.56 7.43 -10.76
C ILE A 56 5.68 8.35 -9.92
N CYS A 57 5.80 8.27 -8.58
CA CYS A 57 5.03 9.11 -7.67
C CYS A 57 5.33 10.60 -7.84
N LYS A 58 6.59 11.00 -7.96
CA LYS A 58 6.97 12.39 -8.24
C LYS A 58 6.39 12.91 -9.55
N ALA A 59 6.29 12.06 -10.58
CA ALA A 59 5.62 12.41 -11.82
C ALA A 59 4.10 12.62 -11.61
N GLY A 60 3.42 11.71 -10.91
CA GLY A 60 2.00 11.85 -10.59
C GLY A 60 1.68 13.08 -9.74
N MET A 61 2.53 13.38 -8.77
CA MET A 61 2.39 14.56 -7.89
C MET A 61 2.43 15.89 -8.67
N ARG A 62 3.13 15.97 -9.80
CA ARG A 62 3.11 17.16 -10.68
C ARG A 62 1.72 17.42 -11.26
N TYR A 63 0.89 16.41 -11.34
CA TYR A 63 -0.51 16.48 -11.78
C TYR A 63 -1.51 16.51 -10.61
N GLY A 64 -1.02 16.63 -9.36
CA GLY A 64 -1.86 16.70 -8.17
C GLY A 64 -2.32 15.36 -7.59
N LEU A 65 -1.86 14.24 -8.14
CA LEU A 65 -2.15 12.91 -7.58
C LEU A 65 -1.39 12.70 -6.26
N LYS A 66 -2.04 12.13 -5.26
CA LYS A 66 -1.43 11.84 -3.97
C LYS A 66 -0.96 10.39 -3.92
N PRO A 67 0.25 10.09 -3.42
CA PRO A 67 0.71 8.71 -3.30
C PRO A 67 -0.11 7.93 -2.25
N LYS A 68 -0.53 6.72 -2.65
CA LYS A 68 -1.20 5.72 -1.81
C LYS A 68 -0.69 4.36 -2.30
N LEU A 69 0.13 3.67 -1.50
CA LEU A 69 1.14 2.74 -2.01
C LEU A 69 0.99 1.33 -1.43
N HIS A 70 1.24 0.29 -2.23
CA HIS A 70 1.35 -1.10 -1.79
C HIS A 70 2.81 -1.39 -1.43
N ILE A 71 3.08 -1.73 -0.18
CA ILE A 71 4.45 -1.85 0.36
C ILE A 71 4.53 -2.95 1.40
N ASN A 72 5.67 -3.65 1.44
CA ASN A 72 6.00 -4.64 2.47
C ASN A 72 5.00 -5.81 2.56
N GLN A 73 4.41 -6.21 1.43
CA GLN A 73 3.55 -7.40 1.39
C GLN A 73 4.39 -8.68 1.54
N LEU A 74 5.49 -8.79 0.79
CA LEU A 74 6.33 -9.99 0.76
C LEU A 74 7.70 -9.73 1.41
N ASN A 75 8.28 -8.53 1.19
CA ASN A 75 9.61 -8.14 1.65
C ASN A 75 9.64 -6.68 2.09
N SER A 76 10.49 -6.37 3.08
CA SER A 76 10.87 -4.99 3.39
C SER A 76 12.12 -4.63 2.58
N ILE A 77 11.97 -3.70 1.63
CA ILE A 77 13.02 -3.25 0.71
C ILE A 77 13.29 -1.74 0.77
N GLY A 78 12.86 -1.07 1.85
CA GLY A 78 13.00 0.39 2.00
C GLY A 78 11.82 1.21 1.46
N GLY A 79 10.71 0.55 1.12
CA GLY A 79 9.51 1.20 0.61
C GLY A 79 8.86 2.15 1.61
N ILE A 80 8.88 1.83 2.91
CA ILE A 80 8.31 2.68 3.98
C ILE A 80 9.02 4.02 4.03
N GLN A 81 10.36 4.04 4.06
CA GLN A 81 11.16 5.26 4.12
C GLN A 81 10.94 6.15 2.90
N SER A 82 10.85 5.54 1.72
CA SER A 82 10.56 6.26 0.48
C SER A 82 9.13 6.82 0.44
N ALA A 83 8.13 6.06 0.94
CA ALA A 83 6.75 6.54 1.05
C ALA A 83 6.62 7.76 1.98
N ILE A 84 7.30 7.72 3.13
CA ILE A 84 7.33 8.84 4.08
C ILE A 84 7.94 10.09 3.44
N LYS A 85 9.06 9.96 2.72
CA LYS A 85 9.68 11.07 1.98
C LYS A 85 8.75 11.68 0.93
N LEU A 86 7.88 10.87 0.34
CA LEU A 86 6.88 11.30 -0.64
C LEU A 86 5.63 11.92 0.01
N ASN A 87 5.55 11.96 1.34
CA ASN A 87 4.33 12.31 2.08
C ASN A 87 3.11 11.48 1.60
N ALA A 88 3.30 10.18 1.45
CA ALA A 88 2.23 9.28 1.05
C ALA A 88 1.06 9.35 2.04
N VAL A 89 -0.16 9.31 1.53
CA VAL A 89 -1.38 9.29 2.34
C VAL A 89 -1.46 8.00 3.13
N SER A 90 -1.22 6.88 2.47
CA SER A 90 -1.16 5.56 3.12
C SER A 90 -0.14 4.65 2.47
N VAL A 91 0.23 3.63 3.24
CA VAL A 91 0.97 2.44 2.81
C VAL A 91 0.13 1.22 3.14
N ASP A 92 -0.14 0.40 2.15
CA ASP A 92 -1.07 -0.70 2.24
C ASP A 92 -0.31 -2.05 2.28
N HIS A 93 -0.85 -3.07 2.91
CA HIS A 93 -0.32 -4.40 3.22
C HIS A 93 0.40 -4.49 4.55
N LEU A 94 1.70 -4.28 4.60
CA LEU A 94 2.51 -4.27 5.83
C LEU A 94 2.62 -5.65 6.54
N GLU A 95 2.53 -6.77 5.81
CA GLU A 95 2.72 -8.11 6.34
C GLU A 95 4.16 -8.32 6.84
N THR A 96 5.13 -7.69 6.15
CA THR A 96 6.55 -7.80 6.46
C THR A 96 7.11 -6.47 6.93
N MET A 97 7.15 -6.27 8.26
CA MET A 97 7.65 -5.04 8.88
C MET A 97 8.88 -5.33 9.74
N THR A 98 9.91 -4.50 9.60
CA THR A 98 11.04 -4.45 10.52
C THR A 98 10.73 -3.51 11.69
N ALA A 99 11.50 -3.60 12.77
CA ALA A 99 11.38 -2.65 13.88
C ALA A 99 11.67 -1.19 13.45
N GLU A 100 12.54 -1.00 12.45
CA GLU A 100 12.84 0.31 11.86
C GLU A 100 11.66 0.83 11.05
N ASP A 101 11.04 -0.01 10.19
CA ASP A 101 9.84 0.37 9.43
C ASP A 101 8.71 0.83 10.35
N ILE A 102 8.48 0.12 11.47
CA ILE A 102 7.45 0.48 12.45
C ILE A 102 7.78 1.80 13.14
N ALA A 103 9.05 2.00 13.52
CA ALA A 103 9.48 3.25 14.17
C ALA A 103 9.35 4.45 13.23
N ASP A 104 9.75 4.31 11.97
CA ASP A 104 9.64 5.36 10.96
C ASP A 104 8.18 5.68 10.65
N LEU A 105 7.33 4.67 10.49
CA LEU A 105 5.90 4.86 10.25
C LEU A 105 5.23 5.58 11.43
N ALA A 106 5.56 5.18 12.67
CA ALA A 106 5.04 5.80 13.89
C ALA A 106 5.45 7.28 14.04
N ALA A 107 6.62 7.67 13.51
CA ALA A 107 7.11 9.04 13.51
C ALA A 107 6.57 9.90 12.36
N SER A 108 5.74 9.33 11.48
CA SER A 108 5.23 9.98 10.28
C SER A 108 3.73 10.29 10.37
N ALA A 109 3.21 11.01 9.37
CA ALA A 109 1.78 11.23 9.17
C ALA A 109 1.15 10.20 8.19
N THR A 110 1.94 9.28 7.65
CA THR A 110 1.47 8.26 6.71
C THR A 110 0.67 7.19 7.44
N ILE A 111 -0.49 6.83 6.92
CA ILE A 111 -1.39 5.85 7.51
C ILE A 111 -1.01 4.44 7.04
N GLY A 112 -0.97 3.47 7.95
CA GLY A 112 -0.83 2.06 7.61
C GLY A 112 -2.18 1.42 7.33
N THR A 113 -2.42 0.90 6.13
CA THR A 113 -3.64 0.16 5.78
C THR A 113 -3.38 -1.34 5.90
N LEU A 114 -4.03 -1.99 6.84
CA LEU A 114 -3.87 -3.43 7.09
C LEU A 114 -4.97 -4.21 6.37
N LEU A 115 -4.58 -5.31 5.73
CA LEU A 115 -5.41 -6.08 4.80
C LEU A 115 -5.53 -7.56 5.24
N PRO A 116 -6.17 -7.85 6.40
CA PRO A 116 -6.16 -9.20 6.98
C PRO A 116 -6.84 -10.26 6.11
N THR A 117 -7.77 -9.89 5.24
CA THR A 117 -8.42 -10.82 4.31
C THR A 117 -7.48 -11.27 3.20
N ALA A 118 -6.55 -10.42 2.76
CA ALA A 118 -5.49 -10.79 1.83
C ALA A 118 -4.52 -11.79 2.48
N ALA A 119 -4.03 -11.50 3.69
CA ALA A 119 -3.18 -12.41 4.45
C ALA A 119 -3.86 -13.77 4.69
N PHE A 120 -5.16 -13.77 5.02
CA PHE A 120 -5.95 -14.99 5.20
C PHE A 120 -6.04 -15.83 3.92
N PHE A 121 -6.45 -15.21 2.81
CA PHE A 121 -6.67 -15.91 1.55
C PHE A 121 -5.38 -16.46 0.96
N LEU A 122 -4.30 -15.68 1.01
CA LEU A 122 -2.98 -16.05 0.51
C LEU A 122 -2.18 -16.92 1.49
N ARG A 123 -2.70 -17.18 2.69
CA ARG A 123 -2.04 -17.94 3.76
C ARG A 123 -0.70 -17.35 4.16
N MET A 124 -0.63 -16.04 4.24
CA MET A 124 0.54 -15.29 4.68
C MET A 124 0.52 -15.06 6.19
N GLN A 125 1.63 -14.59 6.75
CA GLN A 125 1.59 -14.02 8.09
C GLN A 125 0.69 -12.78 8.12
N TYR A 126 0.08 -12.53 9.29
CA TYR A 126 -0.72 -11.32 9.47
C TYR A 126 0.16 -10.13 9.82
N GLN A 127 -0.32 -8.96 9.49
CA GLN A 127 0.30 -7.69 9.83
C GLN A 127 0.47 -7.54 11.35
N PRO A 128 1.57 -6.93 11.85
CA PRO A 128 1.84 -6.79 13.27
C PRO A 128 1.00 -5.64 13.91
N ALA A 129 -0.33 -5.69 13.79
CA ALA A 129 -1.22 -4.61 14.20
C ALA A 129 -1.04 -4.20 15.66
N ARG A 130 -0.88 -5.17 16.57
CA ARG A 130 -0.68 -4.86 17.99
C ARG A 130 0.57 -4.00 18.21
N GLU A 131 1.68 -4.35 17.55
CA GLU A 131 2.93 -3.59 17.66
C GLU A 131 2.80 -2.20 17.04
N LEU A 132 2.17 -2.09 15.87
CA LEU A 132 1.91 -0.82 15.19
C LEU A 132 1.09 0.12 16.09
N ILE A 133 0.01 -0.38 16.71
CA ILE A 133 -0.84 0.40 17.61
C ILE A 133 -0.06 0.83 18.87
N ASP A 134 0.66 -0.09 19.49
CA ASP A 134 1.44 0.19 20.70
C ASP A 134 2.56 1.21 20.47
N LYS A 135 3.04 1.32 19.23
CA LYS A 135 4.01 2.35 18.80
C LYS A 135 3.36 3.66 18.36
N GLY A 136 2.03 3.73 18.32
CA GLY A 136 1.28 4.93 17.98
C GLY A 136 1.13 5.18 16.48
N CYS A 137 1.31 4.17 15.62
CA CYS A 137 1.02 4.30 14.19
C CYS A 137 -0.47 4.55 13.98
N ALA A 138 -0.79 5.47 13.07
CA ALA A 138 -2.15 5.59 12.56
C ALA A 138 -2.43 4.42 11.62
N ILE A 139 -3.48 3.63 11.90
CA ILE A 139 -3.84 2.47 11.08
C ILE A 139 -5.31 2.49 10.66
N VAL A 140 -5.57 1.91 9.51
CA VAL A 140 -6.92 1.63 8.98
C VAL A 140 -7.01 0.17 8.54
N LEU A 141 -8.23 -0.34 8.40
CA LEU A 141 -8.52 -1.67 7.89
C LEU A 141 -9.27 -1.59 6.57
N ALA A 142 -8.88 -2.42 5.62
CA ALA A 142 -9.58 -2.57 4.35
C ALA A 142 -9.65 -4.04 3.92
N SER A 143 -10.55 -4.33 2.96
CA SER A 143 -10.77 -5.70 2.48
C SER A 143 -9.79 -6.14 1.41
N ASP A 144 -9.15 -5.20 0.72
CA ASP A 144 -8.36 -5.49 -0.50
C ASP A 144 -9.18 -6.30 -1.52
N TYR A 145 -10.46 -5.93 -1.72
CA TYR A 145 -11.38 -6.73 -2.52
C TYR A 145 -10.94 -6.83 -3.98
N ASN A 146 -10.39 -7.96 -4.32
CA ASN A 146 -9.99 -8.32 -5.69
C ASN A 146 -9.94 -9.85 -5.85
N PRO A 147 -10.05 -10.38 -7.09
CA PRO A 147 -10.08 -11.82 -7.32
C PRO A 147 -8.74 -12.54 -7.06
N GLY A 148 -7.62 -11.80 -7.00
CA GLY A 148 -6.27 -12.37 -6.86
C GLY A 148 -5.85 -12.64 -5.42
N SER A 149 -6.19 -11.73 -4.51
CA SER A 149 -5.69 -11.77 -3.12
C SER A 149 -6.79 -11.76 -2.06
N SER A 150 -7.99 -11.26 -2.36
CA SER A 150 -9.08 -11.18 -1.38
C SER A 150 -10.46 -11.17 -2.05
N PRO A 151 -11.05 -12.32 -2.36
CA PRO A 151 -12.32 -12.39 -3.11
C PRO A 151 -13.56 -12.10 -2.23
N SER A 152 -13.42 -11.31 -1.17
CA SER A 152 -14.51 -10.91 -0.27
C SER A 152 -14.39 -9.48 0.20
N GLY A 153 -15.42 -8.67 -0.02
CA GLY A 153 -15.56 -7.32 0.53
C GLY A 153 -16.24 -7.27 1.92
N ASN A 154 -16.31 -8.39 2.64
CA ASN A 154 -17.01 -8.45 3.92
C ASN A 154 -16.20 -7.81 5.06
N MET A 155 -16.51 -6.55 5.39
CA MET A 155 -15.83 -5.81 6.45
C MET A 155 -16.05 -6.39 7.84
N ASN A 156 -17.15 -7.11 8.12
CA ASN A 156 -17.31 -7.83 9.38
C ASN A 156 -16.27 -8.95 9.52
N PHE A 157 -15.93 -9.60 8.42
CA PHE A 157 -14.87 -10.61 8.41
C PHE A 157 -13.48 -9.98 8.59
N VAL A 158 -13.23 -8.82 7.98
CA VAL A 158 -12.01 -8.02 8.21
C VAL A 158 -11.83 -7.71 9.69
N VAL A 159 -12.86 -7.16 10.35
CA VAL A 159 -12.85 -6.84 11.80
C VAL A 159 -12.63 -8.11 12.63
N ALA A 160 -13.32 -9.22 12.32
CA ALA A 160 -13.16 -10.47 13.06
C ALA A 160 -11.72 -11.01 12.96
N LEU A 161 -11.13 -11.03 11.77
CA LEU A 161 -9.73 -11.44 11.58
C LEU A 161 -8.76 -10.53 12.32
N SER A 162 -8.99 -9.21 12.31
CA SER A 162 -8.14 -8.26 13.01
C SER A 162 -8.13 -8.49 14.53
N CYS A 163 -9.29 -8.79 15.12
CA CYS A 163 -9.36 -9.12 16.54
C CYS A 163 -8.69 -10.47 16.85
N ILE A 164 -8.97 -11.51 16.05
CA ILE A 164 -8.54 -12.88 16.35
C ILE A 164 -7.06 -13.09 16.01
N GLN A 165 -6.62 -12.66 14.83
CA GLN A 165 -5.30 -12.95 14.29
C GLN A 165 -4.28 -11.84 14.58
N MET A 166 -4.71 -10.59 14.57
CA MET A 166 -3.82 -9.43 14.71
C MET A 166 -3.86 -8.83 16.11
N LYS A 167 -4.63 -9.41 17.05
CA LYS A 167 -4.72 -9.02 18.47
C LYS A 167 -5.18 -7.56 18.67
N MET A 168 -6.01 -7.06 17.78
CA MET A 168 -6.68 -5.78 17.97
C MET A 168 -7.83 -5.92 18.97
N LEU A 169 -8.06 -4.88 19.78
CA LEU A 169 -9.28 -4.80 20.57
C LEU A 169 -10.48 -4.52 19.64
N PRO A 170 -11.70 -4.97 19.96
CA PRO A 170 -12.87 -4.75 19.12
C PRO A 170 -13.10 -3.27 18.76
N GLU A 171 -12.92 -2.36 19.73
CA GLU A 171 -13.04 -0.92 19.51
C GLU A 171 -11.98 -0.36 18.58
N GLU A 172 -10.74 -0.86 18.65
CA GLU A 172 -9.65 -0.48 17.73
C GLU A 172 -9.97 -0.93 16.31
N ALA A 173 -10.41 -2.18 16.14
CA ALA A 173 -10.73 -2.74 14.84
C ALA A 173 -11.95 -2.06 14.19
N ILE A 174 -12.99 -1.74 14.98
CA ILE A 174 -14.16 -1.00 14.48
C ILE A 174 -13.77 0.41 14.06
N ASN A 175 -13.01 1.13 14.88
CA ASN A 175 -12.54 2.48 14.53
C ASN A 175 -11.68 2.47 13.28
N ALA A 176 -10.72 1.56 13.19
CA ALA A 176 -9.85 1.42 12.02
C ALA A 176 -10.60 1.03 10.72
N ALA A 177 -11.77 0.38 10.85
CA ALA A 177 -12.61 0.01 9.71
C ALA A 177 -13.63 1.09 9.32
N THR A 178 -13.79 2.19 10.09
CA THR A 178 -14.90 3.15 9.90
C THR A 178 -14.52 4.62 9.98
N ILE A 179 -13.72 5.02 10.97
CA ILE A 179 -13.49 6.45 11.31
C ILE A 179 -12.11 6.93 10.91
N ASN A 180 -11.12 6.08 11.02
CA ASN A 180 -9.72 6.40 10.71
C ASN A 180 -9.46 6.54 9.21
#